data_2479ae258dd943aedab32ce13274436b
#
_entry.id   2479ae258dd943aedab32ce13274436b
#
_cell.length_a   1.000
_cell.length_b   1.000
_cell.length_c   1.000
_cell.angle_alpha   90.00
_cell.angle_beta   90.00
_cell.angle_gamma   90.00
#
_symmetry.space_group_name_H-M   'P 1'
#
loop_
_entity.id
_entity.type
_entity.pdbx_description
1 polymer ?
#
loop_
_entity_poly.entity_id
_entity_poly.type
_entity_poly.pdbx_seq_one_letter_code
_entity_poly.pdbx_strand_id
1 'polypeptide(L)'
;TGRVLINFKMTDYTSSFSMQKWVKNEEEAQKFDMIKKNSWLRVRGNVEVNNFTRDLTMNVQDVQEVVHYERKDLMPEGERRVEFHAHTNMSTMDALPEVEEIVGTAAKWGHKAVAITDHGNVQSFPHGYKAAKKAGIQLIYGMEANIVEDRVPIVYNEVEMDLSEATYVVF
;
A
#
# COMPACT_ATOMS: atom_id res chain seq x y z
N THR A 1 -43.83 4.81 10.30
CA THR A 1 -43.38 3.51 9.75
C THR A 1 -41.90 3.39 9.99
N GLY A 2 -41.53 2.68 11.07
CA GLY A 2 -40.16 2.63 11.60
C GLY A 2 -39.19 1.79 10.79
N ARG A 3 -39.00 2.07 9.51
CA ARG A 3 -37.88 1.48 8.73
C ARG A 3 -36.59 2.26 8.97
N VAL A 4 -35.52 1.56 9.27
CA VAL A 4 -34.19 2.14 9.44
C VAL A 4 -33.37 1.88 8.16
N LEU A 5 -32.66 2.87 7.67
CA LEU A 5 -31.74 2.75 6.54
C LEU A 5 -30.30 2.74 7.05
N ILE A 6 -29.60 1.65 6.82
CA ILE A 6 -28.17 1.51 7.09
C ILE A 6 -27.42 1.84 5.80
N ASN A 7 -26.61 2.90 5.81
CA ASN A 7 -25.76 3.29 4.70
C ASN A 7 -24.30 3.16 5.11
N PHE A 8 -23.47 2.57 4.24
CA PHE A 8 -22.03 2.49 4.44
C PHE A 8 -21.30 2.42 3.11
N LYS A 9 -20.00 2.69 3.14
CA LYS A 9 -19.13 2.49 1.98
C LYS A 9 -18.15 1.37 2.27
N MET A 10 -17.89 0.58 1.26
CA MET A 10 -16.94 -0.52 1.29
C MET A 10 -15.90 -0.33 0.20
N THR A 11 -14.68 -0.73 0.46
CA THR A 11 -13.57 -0.71 -0.51
C THR A 11 -12.83 -2.02 -0.47
N ASP A 12 -12.31 -2.44 -1.61
CA ASP A 12 -11.35 -3.53 -1.76
C ASP A 12 -9.94 -3.00 -2.06
N TYR A 13 -9.72 -1.68 -1.81
CA TYR A 13 -8.54 -0.90 -2.13
C TYR A 13 -8.32 -0.63 -3.63
N THR A 14 -9.11 -1.20 -4.52
CA THR A 14 -9.10 -0.85 -5.95
C THR A 14 -10.18 0.17 -6.27
N SER A 15 -11.33 0.06 -5.61
CA SER A 15 -12.46 0.97 -5.76
C SER A 15 -13.30 1.02 -4.48
N SER A 16 -14.19 2.00 -4.41
CA SER A 16 -15.15 2.14 -3.30
C SER A 16 -16.57 2.05 -3.80
N PHE A 17 -17.42 1.35 -3.07
CA PHE A 17 -18.79 1.11 -3.45
C PHE A 17 -19.77 1.50 -2.35
N SER A 18 -20.85 2.17 -2.73
CA SER A 18 -21.92 2.56 -1.81
C SER A 18 -22.86 1.37 -1.57
N MET A 19 -23.17 1.13 -0.32
CA MET A 19 -24.04 0.04 0.13
C MET A 19 -25.20 0.57 0.93
N GLN A 20 -26.38 0.00 0.77
CA GLN A 20 -27.56 0.34 1.54
C GLN A 20 -28.33 -0.91 1.96
N LYS A 21 -28.92 -0.85 3.14
CA LYS A 21 -29.80 -1.88 3.69
C LYS A 21 -30.97 -1.25 4.38
N TRP A 22 -32.18 -1.59 3.93
CA TRP A 22 -33.40 -1.27 4.64
C TRP A 22 -33.72 -2.37 5.64
N VAL A 23 -33.91 -2.00 6.89
CA VAL A 23 -34.33 -2.90 7.98
C VAL A 23 -35.67 -2.46 8.56
N LYS A 24 -36.42 -3.40 9.10
CA LYS A 24 -37.79 -3.14 9.53
C LYS A 24 -37.88 -2.35 10.84
N ASN A 25 -36.91 -2.56 11.73
CA ASN A 25 -36.84 -1.98 13.05
C ASN A 25 -35.41 -1.96 13.59
N GLU A 26 -35.21 -1.38 14.76
CA GLU A 26 -33.91 -1.30 15.42
C GLU A 26 -33.35 -2.68 15.85
N GLU A 27 -34.22 -3.63 16.18
CA GLU A 27 -33.78 -4.99 16.53
C GLU A 27 -33.15 -5.71 15.34
N GLU A 28 -33.71 -5.51 14.14
CA GLU A 28 -33.08 -6.00 12.91
C GLU A 28 -31.81 -5.25 12.60
N ALA A 29 -31.70 -3.95 12.91
CA ALA A 29 -30.50 -3.15 12.72
C ALA A 29 -29.33 -3.65 13.57
N GLN A 30 -29.55 -4.15 14.77
CA GLN A 30 -28.51 -4.71 15.65
C GLN A 30 -27.77 -5.91 15.02
N LYS A 31 -28.41 -6.65 14.11
CA LYS A 31 -27.76 -7.73 13.36
C LYS A 31 -26.63 -7.22 12.44
N PHE A 32 -26.60 -5.93 12.19
CA PHE A 32 -25.60 -5.27 11.35
C PHE A 32 -24.58 -4.45 12.15
N ASP A 33 -24.52 -4.61 13.48
CA ASP A 33 -23.54 -3.93 14.36
C ASP A 33 -22.08 -4.27 14.04
N MET A 34 -21.85 -5.34 13.29
CA MET A 34 -20.54 -5.70 12.75
C MET A 34 -20.05 -4.70 11.69
N ILE A 35 -20.92 -3.88 11.11
CA ILE A 35 -20.56 -2.86 10.12
C ILE A 35 -19.95 -1.67 10.85
N LYS A 36 -18.64 -1.75 11.12
CA LYS A 36 -17.85 -0.70 11.77
C LYS A 36 -16.77 -0.20 10.83
N LYS A 37 -16.22 0.97 11.14
CA LYS A 37 -15.06 1.48 10.40
C LYS A 37 -13.90 0.49 10.53
N ASN A 38 -13.30 0.15 9.38
CA ASN A 38 -12.18 -0.79 9.25
C ASN A 38 -12.52 -2.28 9.56
N SER A 39 -13.79 -2.65 9.64
CA SER A 39 -14.15 -4.07 9.69
C SER A 39 -14.05 -4.71 8.29
N TRP A 40 -13.66 -5.98 8.27
CA TRP A 40 -13.59 -6.77 7.05
C TRP A 40 -14.88 -7.57 6.89
N LEU A 41 -15.56 -7.33 5.79
CA LEU A 41 -16.91 -7.85 5.56
C LEU A 41 -16.99 -8.54 4.20
N ARG A 42 -17.74 -9.63 4.14
CA ARG A 42 -18.26 -10.21 2.90
C ARG A 42 -19.70 -9.79 2.76
N VAL A 43 -20.03 -9.12 1.68
CA VAL A 43 -21.38 -8.60 1.43
C VAL A 43 -21.95 -9.23 0.17
N ARG A 44 -23.23 -9.59 0.23
CA ARG A 44 -24.02 -10.05 -0.91
C ARG A 44 -25.23 -9.14 -1.08
N GLY A 45 -25.53 -8.76 -2.32
CA GLY A 45 -26.66 -7.91 -2.63
C GLY A 45 -26.85 -7.72 -4.13
N ASN A 46 -27.86 -6.94 -4.49
CA ASN A 46 -28.15 -6.54 -5.87
C ASN A 46 -27.63 -5.14 -6.12
N VAL A 47 -26.95 -4.95 -7.24
CA VAL A 47 -26.48 -3.63 -7.66
C VAL A 47 -27.55 -2.97 -8.52
N GLU A 48 -27.93 -1.75 -8.15
CA GLU A 48 -28.94 -0.96 -8.83
C GLU A 48 -28.48 0.49 -8.95
N VAL A 49 -29.04 1.22 -9.91
CA VAL A 49 -28.83 2.66 -10.00
C VAL A 49 -29.71 3.33 -8.95
N ASN A 50 -29.09 4.08 -8.06
CA ASN A 50 -29.84 4.89 -7.09
C ASN A 50 -30.54 6.04 -7.80
N ASN A 51 -31.85 6.11 -7.73
CA ASN A 51 -32.65 7.12 -8.43
C ASN A 51 -32.42 8.55 -7.97
N PHE A 52 -31.85 8.76 -6.79
CA PHE A 52 -31.55 10.08 -6.22
C PHE A 52 -30.13 10.55 -6.57
N THR A 53 -29.12 9.69 -6.40
CA THR A 53 -27.73 10.05 -6.65
C THR A 53 -27.28 9.71 -8.07
N ARG A 54 -28.05 8.89 -8.79
CA ARG A 54 -27.71 8.30 -10.10
C ARG A 54 -26.43 7.44 -10.11
N ASP A 55 -25.90 7.13 -8.94
CA ASP A 55 -24.74 6.26 -8.77
C ASP A 55 -25.16 4.81 -8.59
N LEU A 56 -24.27 3.90 -8.91
CA LEU A 56 -24.44 2.49 -8.58
C LEU A 56 -24.38 2.29 -7.07
N THR A 57 -25.38 1.62 -6.53
CA THR A 57 -25.48 1.30 -5.10
C THR A 57 -25.90 -0.15 -4.94
N MET A 58 -25.31 -0.85 -3.99
CA MET A 58 -25.69 -2.22 -3.68
C MET A 58 -26.78 -2.25 -2.60
N ASN A 59 -27.93 -2.83 -2.94
CA ASN A 59 -28.95 -3.21 -1.98
C ASN A 59 -28.53 -4.50 -1.28
N VAL A 60 -28.05 -4.37 -0.05
CA VAL A 60 -27.45 -5.46 0.71
C VAL A 60 -28.53 -6.44 1.17
N GLN A 61 -28.32 -7.71 0.84
CA GLN A 61 -29.15 -8.82 1.31
C GLN A 61 -28.56 -9.44 2.58
N ASP A 62 -27.23 -9.67 2.54
CA ASP A 62 -26.53 -10.44 3.54
C ASP A 62 -25.13 -9.87 3.81
N VAL A 63 -24.70 -9.90 5.07
CA VAL A 63 -23.39 -9.41 5.52
C VAL A 63 -22.79 -10.43 6.47
N GLN A 64 -21.54 -10.76 6.26
CA GLN A 64 -20.75 -11.63 7.12
C GLN A 64 -19.44 -10.96 7.48
N GLU A 65 -19.09 -10.94 8.75
CA GLU A 65 -17.75 -10.56 9.17
C GLU A 65 -16.75 -11.66 8.75
N VAL A 66 -15.60 -11.23 8.21
CA VAL A 66 -14.55 -12.13 7.77
C VAL A 66 -13.23 -11.78 8.42
N VAL A 67 -12.43 -12.80 8.70
CA VAL A 67 -11.09 -12.60 9.22
C VAL A 67 -10.19 -12.10 8.08
N HIS A 68 -9.55 -10.96 8.30
CA HIS A 68 -8.53 -10.48 7.40
C HIS A 68 -7.16 -11.03 7.83
N TYR A 69 -6.51 -11.74 6.90
CA TYR A 69 -5.14 -12.20 7.11
C TYR A 69 -4.17 -11.16 6.56
N GLU A 70 -3.58 -10.39 7.45
CA GLU A 70 -2.52 -9.48 7.07
C GLU A 70 -1.27 -10.26 6.68
N ARG A 71 -0.57 -9.77 5.65
CA ARG A 71 0.75 -10.29 5.30
C ARG A 71 1.72 -10.02 6.43
N LYS A 72 2.55 -10.99 6.74
CA LYS A 72 3.62 -10.90 7.75
C LYS A 72 4.82 -11.70 7.29
N ASP A 73 5.98 -11.37 7.83
CA ASP A 73 7.16 -12.21 7.68
C ASP A 73 6.94 -13.52 8.44
N LEU A 74 7.06 -14.65 7.73
CA LEU A 74 6.88 -15.98 8.29
C LEU A 74 8.18 -16.59 8.84
N MET A 75 9.32 -15.90 8.69
CA MET A 75 10.59 -16.34 9.25
C MET A 75 10.55 -16.32 10.79
N PRO A 76 11.17 -17.29 11.46
CA PRO A 76 11.35 -17.25 12.92
C PRO A 76 12.03 -15.96 13.36
N GLU A 77 11.69 -15.46 14.55
CA GLU A 77 12.13 -14.14 15.03
C GLU A 77 13.66 -13.98 15.05
N GLY A 78 14.42 -15.02 15.29
CA GLY A 78 15.90 -14.96 15.27
C GLY A 78 16.55 -15.04 13.89
N GLU A 79 15.78 -15.37 12.85
CA GLU A 79 16.27 -15.67 11.50
C GLU A 79 15.82 -14.64 10.46
N ARG A 80 15.06 -13.61 10.87
CA ARG A 80 14.56 -12.56 9.98
C ARG A 80 15.70 -11.77 9.38
N ARG A 81 15.69 -11.69 8.06
CA ARG A 81 16.70 -10.95 7.29
C ARG A 81 16.35 -9.49 7.23
N VAL A 82 17.36 -8.64 7.19
CA VAL A 82 17.21 -7.23 6.85
C VAL A 82 17.11 -7.11 5.33
N GLU A 83 16.15 -6.32 4.84
CA GLU A 83 16.09 -5.96 3.43
C GLU A 83 17.13 -4.90 3.12
N PHE A 84 18.01 -5.19 2.17
CA PHE A 84 19.11 -4.30 1.76
C PHE A 84 18.86 -3.59 0.45
N HIS A 85 17.79 -3.92 -0.28
CA HIS A 85 17.50 -3.36 -1.59
C HIS A 85 15.99 -3.08 -1.71
N ALA A 86 15.60 -1.85 -1.41
CA ALA A 86 14.21 -1.41 -1.53
C ALA A 86 14.13 -0.01 -2.13
N HIS A 87 13.18 0.15 -3.07
CA HIS A 87 12.91 1.39 -3.76
C HIS A 87 11.62 2.03 -3.24
N THR A 88 11.61 3.35 -3.16
CA THR A 88 10.43 4.15 -2.84
C THR A 88 9.84 4.76 -4.13
N ASN A 89 8.73 5.49 -3.98
CA ASN A 89 8.15 6.27 -5.08
C ASN A 89 9.09 7.39 -5.63
N MET A 90 10.24 7.62 -5.00
CA MET A 90 11.30 8.48 -5.53
C MET A 90 12.09 7.81 -6.66
N SER A 91 12.00 6.49 -6.79
CA SER A 91 12.47 5.72 -7.95
C SER A 91 11.38 5.75 -9.03
N THR A 92 11.37 6.82 -9.83
CA THR A 92 10.34 7.10 -10.83
C THR A 92 10.12 5.93 -11.78
N MET A 93 8.86 5.54 -11.99
CA MET A 93 8.42 4.43 -12.85
C MET A 93 8.83 3.02 -12.38
N ASP A 94 9.45 2.90 -11.20
CA ASP A 94 9.89 1.61 -10.67
C ASP A 94 9.10 1.19 -9.42
N ALA A 95 8.91 2.10 -8.45
CA ALA A 95 8.23 1.79 -7.21
C ALA A 95 7.09 2.77 -6.87
N LEU A 96 6.10 2.28 -6.12
CA LEU A 96 4.92 3.05 -5.71
C LEU A 96 4.91 3.42 -4.22
N PRO A 97 5.45 2.59 -3.29
CA PRO A 97 5.31 2.84 -1.86
C PRO A 97 6.09 4.07 -1.41
N GLU A 98 5.51 4.81 -0.48
CA GLU A 98 6.23 5.84 0.25
C GLU A 98 7.23 5.20 1.23
N VAL A 99 8.31 5.91 1.54
CA VAL A 99 9.34 5.40 2.46
C VAL A 99 8.77 5.08 3.84
N GLU A 100 7.77 5.82 4.29
CA GLU A 100 7.06 5.59 5.55
C GLU A 100 6.33 4.25 5.56
N GLU A 101 5.78 3.83 4.43
CA GLU A 101 5.10 2.53 4.30
C GLU A 101 6.09 1.37 4.35
N ILE A 102 7.24 1.51 3.67
CA ILE A 102 8.31 0.49 3.69
C ILE A 102 8.83 0.32 5.12
N VAL A 103 9.22 1.43 5.75
CA VAL A 103 9.77 1.43 7.12
C VAL A 103 8.74 0.91 8.12
N GLY A 104 7.47 1.37 8.00
CA GLY A 104 6.38 0.93 8.87
C GLY A 104 6.09 -0.56 8.72
N THR A 105 6.14 -1.09 7.50
CA THR A 105 5.93 -2.52 7.23
C THR A 105 7.07 -3.35 7.78
N ALA A 106 8.33 -2.94 7.58
CA ALA A 106 9.50 -3.61 8.15
C ALA A 106 9.43 -3.69 9.68
N ALA A 107 9.08 -2.57 10.32
CA ALA A 107 8.90 -2.52 11.78
C ALA A 107 7.75 -3.44 12.25
N LYS A 108 6.61 -3.40 11.56
CA LYS A 108 5.44 -4.26 11.86
C LYS A 108 5.77 -5.75 11.74
N TRP A 109 6.63 -6.10 10.80
CA TRP A 109 7.11 -7.48 10.62
C TRP A 109 8.24 -7.86 11.59
N GLY A 110 8.69 -6.93 12.44
CA GLY A 110 9.71 -7.17 13.45
C GLY A 110 11.15 -7.18 12.91
N HIS A 111 11.38 -6.54 11.76
CA HIS A 111 12.72 -6.32 11.24
C HIS A 111 13.44 -5.27 12.09
N LYS A 112 14.75 -5.46 12.30
CA LYS A 112 15.59 -4.53 13.08
C LYS A 112 16.05 -3.33 12.27
N ALA A 113 16.09 -3.48 10.94
CA ALA A 113 16.55 -2.46 10.00
C ALA A 113 15.90 -2.67 8.64
N VAL A 114 15.99 -1.66 7.78
CA VAL A 114 15.66 -1.72 6.35
C VAL A 114 16.54 -0.74 5.61
N ALA A 115 17.03 -1.12 4.43
CA ALA A 115 17.72 -0.20 3.53
C ALA A 115 16.74 0.46 2.55
N ILE A 116 17.05 1.69 2.17
CA ILE A 116 16.40 2.38 1.05
C ILE A 116 17.49 2.70 0.03
N THR A 117 17.27 2.27 -1.20
CA THR A 117 18.24 2.29 -2.29
C THR A 117 17.60 2.79 -3.57
N ASP A 118 17.05 4.01 -3.55
CA ASP A 118 16.40 4.59 -4.72
C ASP A 118 17.37 4.77 -5.89
N HIS A 119 16.86 4.71 -7.11
CA HIS A 119 17.63 4.88 -8.35
C HIS A 119 18.20 6.29 -8.46
N GLY A 120 19.52 6.41 -8.35
CA GLY A 120 20.29 7.63 -8.61
C GLY A 120 19.93 8.84 -7.73
N ASN A 121 19.19 8.64 -6.64
CA ASN A 121 18.79 9.72 -5.76
C ASN A 121 18.68 9.30 -4.28
N VAL A 122 18.59 10.31 -3.41
CA VAL A 122 18.50 10.16 -1.95
C VAL A 122 17.35 10.98 -1.35
N GLN A 123 16.36 11.32 -2.15
CA GLN A 123 15.26 12.23 -1.74
C GLN A 123 14.40 11.68 -0.61
N SER A 124 14.28 10.36 -0.51
CA SER A 124 13.50 9.68 0.54
C SER A 124 14.16 9.71 1.93
N PHE A 125 15.46 10.00 2.03
CA PHE A 125 16.22 9.87 3.28
C PHE A 125 15.69 10.71 4.45
N PRO A 126 15.34 12.00 4.31
CA PRO A 126 14.85 12.78 5.43
C PRO A 126 13.53 12.24 6.00
N HIS A 127 12.64 11.76 5.14
CA HIS A 127 11.38 11.13 5.51
C HIS A 127 11.60 9.76 6.12
N GLY A 128 12.46 8.94 5.50
CA GLY A 128 12.84 7.62 6.00
C GLY A 128 13.47 7.69 7.40
N TYR A 129 14.35 8.66 7.65
CA TYR A 129 14.93 8.89 8.98
C TYR A 129 13.85 9.15 10.05
N LYS A 130 12.91 10.04 9.74
CA LYS A 130 11.80 10.36 10.67
C LYS A 130 10.92 9.13 10.93
N ALA A 131 10.60 8.38 9.87
CA ALA A 131 9.79 7.17 9.96
C ALA A 131 10.50 6.09 10.81
N ALA A 132 11.78 5.81 10.52
CA ALA A 132 12.57 4.82 11.23
C ALA A 132 12.75 5.17 12.72
N LYS A 133 13.02 6.44 13.03
CA LYS A 133 13.09 6.93 14.41
C LYS A 133 11.76 6.73 15.15
N LYS A 134 10.62 7.02 14.50
CA LYS A 134 9.29 6.81 15.07
C LYS A 134 8.97 5.33 15.26
N ALA A 135 9.37 4.48 14.33
CA ALA A 135 9.12 3.04 14.34
C ALA A 135 10.11 2.25 15.22
N GLY A 136 11.21 2.85 15.66
CA GLY A 136 12.22 2.22 16.52
C GLY A 136 13.10 1.20 15.80
N ILE A 137 13.27 1.32 14.47
CA ILE A 137 14.16 0.48 13.66
C ILE A 137 15.30 1.30 13.04
N GLN A 138 16.35 0.64 12.60
CA GLN A 138 17.47 1.29 11.92
C GLN A 138 17.15 1.50 10.43
N LEU A 139 17.39 2.71 9.92
CA LEU A 139 17.43 2.96 8.48
C LEU A 139 18.87 2.82 7.99
N ILE A 140 19.03 2.04 6.93
CA ILE A 140 20.29 1.91 6.18
C ILE A 140 20.13 2.76 4.93
N TYR A 141 21.08 3.66 4.73
CA TYR A 141 21.09 4.59 3.60
C TYR A 141 21.89 3.99 2.47
N GLY A 142 21.30 3.89 1.31
CA GLY A 142 21.94 3.40 0.10
C GLY A 142 21.38 4.13 -1.13
N MET A 143 22.00 3.89 -2.25
CA MET A 143 21.56 4.41 -3.54
C MET A 143 21.92 3.39 -4.60
N GLU A 144 20.99 3.09 -5.50
CA GLU A 144 21.30 2.31 -6.69
C GLU A 144 21.88 3.24 -7.76
N ALA A 145 23.16 3.03 -8.08
CA ALA A 145 23.88 3.84 -9.04
C ALA A 145 24.16 3.06 -10.32
N ASN A 146 24.10 3.75 -11.44
CA ASN A 146 24.56 3.21 -12.72
C ASN A 146 26.06 3.46 -12.87
N ILE A 147 26.84 2.41 -13.06
CA ILE A 147 28.27 2.51 -13.40
C ILE A 147 28.40 2.36 -14.91
N VAL A 148 29.03 3.33 -15.52
CA VAL A 148 29.30 3.35 -16.95
C VAL A 148 30.84 3.42 -17.12
N GLU A 149 31.37 2.65 -18.05
CA GLU A 149 32.79 2.79 -18.39
C GLU A 149 33.08 4.15 -19.07
N ASP A 150 34.19 4.81 -18.70
CA ASP A 150 34.59 6.13 -19.21
C ASP A 150 34.76 6.21 -20.74
N ARG A 151 34.65 5.06 -21.42
CA ARG A 151 34.91 4.95 -22.88
C ARG A 151 33.63 4.75 -23.69
N VAL A 152 32.47 4.80 -23.05
CA VAL A 152 31.19 4.66 -23.76
C VAL A 152 30.86 5.97 -24.48
N PRO A 153 30.85 6.00 -25.82
CA PRO A 153 30.50 7.23 -26.53
C PRO A 153 29.03 7.54 -26.32
N ILE A 154 28.77 8.74 -25.83
CA ILE A 154 27.41 9.26 -25.63
C ILE A 154 27.10 10.22 -26.75
N VAL A 155 26.01 10.01 -27.52
CA VAL A 155 25.52 11.00 -28.53
C VAL A 155 24.33 11.77 -27.99
N TYR A 156 24.57 13.01 -27.65
CA TYR A 156 23.58 14.03 -27.40
C TYR A 156 23.90 15.24 -28.25
N ASN A 157 22.92 15.70 -29.08
CA ASN A 157 23.12 16.78 -30.05
C ASN A 157 24.37 16.58 -30.96
N GLU A 158 24.45 15.42 -31.64
CA GLU A 158 25.55 15.03 -32.55
C GLU A 158 26.82 14.41 -31.87
N VAL A 159 26.76 14.20 -30.55
CA VAL A 159 27.83 13.48 -29.80
C VAL A 159 27.32 12.06 -29.48
N GLU A 160 28.09 11.05 -29.85
CA GLU A 160 27.72 9.62 -29.76
C GLU A 160 27.92 9.07 -28.34
N MET A 161 26.86 8.44 -27.76
CA MET A 161 26.88 7.82 -26.41
C MET A 161 26.33 6.41 -26.50
N ASP A 162 27.11 5.39 -26.22
CA ASP A 162 26.61 4.02 -26.08
C ASP A 162 26.56 3.63 -24.58
N LEU A 163 25.34 3.41 -24.08
CA LEU A 163 25.07 2.99 -22.69
C LEU A 163 24.74 1.50 -22.59
N SER A 164 25.02 0.71 -23.63
CA SER A 164 24.65 -0.71 -23.71
C SER A 164 25.29 -1.58 -22.62
N GLU A 165 26.37 -1.12 -21.98
CA GLU A 165 27.11 -1.86 -20.95
C GLU A 165 27.01 -1.24 -19.55
N ALA A 166 25.97 -0.43 -19.30
CA ALA A 166 25.75 0.13 -17.98
C ALA A 166 25.49 -0.96 -16.93
N THR A 167 26.24 -0.97 -15.85
CA THR A 167 26.11 -1.89 -14.74
C THR A 167 25.52 -1.17 -13.52
N TYR A 168 24.61 -1.82 -12.79
CA TYR A 168 24.04 -1.29 -11.57
C TYR A 168 24.86 -1.72 -10.36
N VAL A 169 25.11 -0.77 -9.45
CA VAL A 169 25.70 -1.05 -8.14
C VAL A 169 24.85 -0.41 -7.05
N VAL A 170 24.55 -1.18 -6.02
CA VAL A 170 23.83 -0.72 -4.83
C VAL A 170 24.84 -0.40 -3.73
N PHE A 171 24.79 0.83 -3.21
CA PHE A 171 25.66 1.31 -2.12
C PHE A 171 24.83 1.64 -0.88
#